data_daa5b1559f375359c7d5b24a3ed7cc05
#
_entry.id   daa5b1559f375359c7d5b24a3ed7cc05
#
_cell.length_a   1.000
_cell.length_b   1.000
_cell.length_c   1.000
_cell.angle_alpha   90.00
_cell.angle_beta   90.00
_cell.angle_gamma   90.00
#
_symmetry.space_group_name_H-M   'P 1'
#
loop_
_entity.id
_entity.type
_entity.pdbx_description
1 polymer ?
#
loop_
_entity_poly.entity_id
_entity_poly.type
_entity_poly.pdbx_seq_one_letter_code
_entity_poly.pdbx_strand_id
1 'polypeptide(L)'
;ELTALGYFDDSHKVGLPYMSSCIGIVTSQSGAVLHDILHVSKQRNPLVQFKLFSVPVQGSTAGPIIAKGIATADADPDIDVIIVGRGGGSMEDLWCFNDRAVVEAIYNAHTPIISAVGHETDYTLCDYVADVRGATPSHAAEMAVLPITTLQDQLTEKEEYLHEYIRYTL
;
A
#
# COMPACT_ATOMS: atom_id res chain seq x y z
N GLU A 1 -21.83 12.28 7.11
CA GLU A 1 -22.48 11.43 6.11
C GLU A 1 -21.73 10.11 5.95
N LEU A 2 -20.43 10.10 5.56
CA LEU A 2 -19.63 8.89 5.35
C LEU A 2 -19.50 8.02 6.61
N THR A 3 -19.35 8.62 7.78
CA THR A 3 -19.31 7.90 9.07
C THR A 3 -20.62 7.14 9.34
N ALA A 4 -21.77 7.75 9.02
CA ALA A 4 -23.07 7.11 9.20
C ALA A 4 -23.32 5.95 8.19
N LEU A 5 -22.53 5.89 7.12
CA LEU A 5 -22.54 4.84 6.11
C LEU A 5 -21.50 3.73 6.40
N GLY A 6 -20.74 3.83 7.50
CA GLY A 6 -19.76 2.82 7.91
C GLY A 6 -18.44 2.82 7.17
N TYR A 7 -18.14 3.87 6.36
CA TYR A 7 -16.92 3.92 5.53
C TYR A 7 -15.62 3.88 6.33
N PHE A 8 -15.66 4.23 7.63
CA PHE A 8 -14.49 4.29 8.50
C PHE A 8 -14.49 3.20 9.58
N ASP A 9 -15.37 2.20 9.45
CA ASP A 9 -15.46 1.12 10.42
C ASP A 9 -14.29 0.15 10.23
N ASP A 10 -13.60 -0.17 11.32
CA ASP A 10 -12.48 -1.12 11.28
C ASP A 10 -12.89 -2.53 10.88
N SER A 11 -14.17 -2.87 11.01
CA SER A 11 -14.72 -4.15 10.56
C SER A 11 -14.67 -4.36 9.04
N HIS A 12 -14.51 -3.27 8.28
CA HIS A 12 -14.43 -3.31 6.82
C HIS A 12 -12.98 -3.48 6.34
N LYS A 13 -12.01 -3.10 7.16
CA LYS A 13 -10.60 -3.11 6.79
C LYS A 13 -10.04 -4.50 6.65
N VAL A 14 -9.28 -4.70 5.58
CA VAL A 14 -8.60 -5.96 5.26
C VAL A 14 -7.16 -5.91 5.77
N GLY A 15 -6.69 -7.00 6.36
CA GLY A 15 -5.31 -7.11 6.81
C GLY A 15 -4.32 -7.21 5.64
N LEU A 16 -3.14 -6.63 5.80
CA LEU A 16 -2.07 -6.79 4.82
C LEU A 16 -1.63 -8.26 4.70
N PRO A 17 -1.29 -8.74 3.50
CA PRO A 17 -0.76 -10.09 3.32
C PRO A 17 0.59 -10.22 4.04
N TYR A 18 0.88 -11.42 4.54
CA TYR A 18 2.17 -11.70 5.19
C TYR A 18 3.37 -11.43 4.27
N MET A 19 3.22 -11.75 2.97
CA MET A 19 4.23 -11.55 1.95
C MET A 19 3.56 -11.06 0.66
N SER A 20 4.04 -9.93 0.15
CA SER A 20 3.61 -9.38 -1.13
C SER A 20 4.64 -9.72 -2.21
N SER A 21 4.20 -10.27 -3.33
CA SER A 21 5.01 -10.55 -4.51
C SER A 21 4.96 -9.42 -5.53
N CYS A 22 3.81 -8.75 -5.61
CA CYS A 22 3.59 -7.62 -6.51
C CYS A 22 2.81 -6.51 -5.80
N ILE A 23 3.31 -5.29 -5.88
CA ILE A 23 2.71 -4.11 -5.26
C ILE A 23 2.26 -3.14 -6.34
N GLY A 24 0.97 -2.76 -6.31
CA GLY A 24 0.44 -1.67 -7.11
C GLY A 24 0.75 -0.32 -6.48
N ILE A 25 1.25 0.63 -7.25
CA ILE A 25 1.53 1.99 -6.76
C ILE A 25 0.67 2.97 -7.55
N VAL A 26 -0.25 3.65 -6.87
CA VAL A 26 -1.11 4.70 -7.45
C VAL A 26 -0.55 6.05 -7.04
N THR A 27 0.22 6.67 -7.91
CA THR A 27 0.90 7.97 -7.69
C THR A 27 1.30 8.62 -9.03
N SER A 28 1.91 9.79 -8.97
CA SER A 28 2.46 10.44 -10.16
C SER A 28 3.79 9.79 -10.59
N GLN A 29 3.99 9.68 -11.89
CA GLN A 29 5.19 9.07 -12.47
C GLN A 29 6.48 9.82 -12.12
N SER A 30 6.42 11.14 -11.95
CA SER A 30 7.58 12.01 -11.73
C SER A 30 7.77 12.41 -10.27
N GLY A 31 7.01 11.80 -9.33
CA GLY A 31 7.04 12.17 -7.92
C GLY A 31 8.17 11.50 -7.13
N ALA A 32 8.67 12.20 -6.10
CA ALA A 32 9.62 11.66 -5.13
C ALA A 32 9.08 10.39 -4.44
N VAL A 33 7.76 10.33 -4.24
CA VAL A 33 7.04 9.21 -3.63
C VAL A 33 7.33 7.87 -4.29
N LEU A 34 7.24 7.81 -5.62
CA LEU A 34 7.54 6.59 -6.37
C LEU A 34 8.98 6.15 -6.12
N HIS A 35 9.91 7.11 -6.16
CA HIS A 35 11.32 6.83 -5.92
C HIS A 35 11.57 6.30 -4.50
N ASP A 36 10.96 6.93 -3.49
CA ASP A 36 11.10 6.54 -2.08
C ASP A 36 10.54 5.14 -1.83
N ILE A 37 9.34 4.85 -2.35
CA ILE A 37 8.74 3.51 -2.24
C ILE A 37 9.65 2.46 -2.88
N LEU A 38 10.09 2.68 -4.12
CA LEU A 38 10.93 1.74 -4.83
C LEU A 38 12.30 1.55 -4.16
N HIS A 39 12.90 2.62 -3.64
CA HIS A 39 14.19 2.58 -2.97
C HIS A 39 14.12 1.72 -1.71
N VAL A 40 13.20 2.03 -0.80
CA VAL A 40 13.02 1.29 0.45
C VAL A 40 12.64 -0.18 0.19
N SER A 41 11.71 -0.41 -0.73
CA SER A 41 11.26 -1.75 -1.06
C SER A 41 12.37 -2.63 -1.61
N LYS A 42 13.19 -2.12 -2.54
CA LYS A 42 14.33 -2.86 -3.11
C LYS A 42 15.42 -3.17 -2.11
N GLN A 43 15.65 -2.28 -1.14
CA GLN A 43 16.57 -2.55 -0.05
C GLN A 43 16.08 -3.67 0.87
N ARG A 44 14.76 -3.73 1.12
CA ARG A 44 14.16 -4.76 1.98
C ARG A 44 14.04 -6.11 1.27
N ASN A 45 13.54 -6.10 0.06
CA ASN A 45 13.35 -7.31 -0.74
C ASN A 45 13.43 -7.00 -2.25
N PRO A 46 14.54 -7.31 -2.92
CA PRO A 46 14.73 -7.03 -4.34
C PRO A 46 13.85 -7.90 -5.25
N LEU A 47 13.18 -8.94 -4.74
CA LEU A 47 12.36 -9.86 -5.52
C LEU A 47 10.93 -9.35 -5.74
N VAL A 48 10.49 -8.34 -4.96
CA VAL A 48 9.14 -7.78 -5.09
C VAL A 48 9.01 -7.00 -6.40
N GLN A 49 7.92 -7.25 -7.10
CA GLN A 49 7.56 -6.56 -8.34
C GLN A 49 6.66 -5.36 -8.05
N PHE A 50 6.66 -4.40 -8.97
CA PHE A 50 5.87 -3.18 -8.86
C PHE A 50 5.14 -2.88 -10.16
N LYS A 51 3.88 -2.48 -10.06
CA LYS A 51 3.08 -1.95 -11.16
C LYS A 51 2.67 -0.52 -10.84
N LEU A 52 3.07 0.44 -11.69
CA LEU A 52 2.71 1.85 -11.53
C LEU A 52 1.42 2.17 -12.26
N PHE A 53 0.46 2.71 -11.52
CA PHE A 53 -0.75 3.33 -12.04
C PHE A 53 -0.58 4.84 -11.94
N SER A 54 -0.09 5.44 -13.02
CA SER A 54 0.23 6.86 -13.04
C SER A 54 -1.01 7.72 -13.08
N VAL A 55 -1.18 8.57 -12.05
CA VAL A 55 -2.30 9.48 -11.89
C VAL A 55 -1.81 10.87 -11.47
N PRO A 56 -2.55 11.95 -11.76
CA PRO A 56 -2.30 13.24 -11.13
C PRO A 56 -2.61 13.14 -9.63
N VAL A 57 -1.72 13.70 -8.79
CA VAL A 57 -1.86 13.66 -7.33
C VAL A 57 -2.17 15.02 -6.71
N GLN A 58 -2.58 15.97 -7.55
CA GLN A 58 -3.00 17.31 -7.15
C GLN A 58 -3.93 17.92 -8.22
N GLY A 59 -4.68 18.95 -7.84
CA GLY A 59 -5.63 19.63 -8.72
C GLY A 59 -7.07 19.15 -8.56
N SER A 60 -8.02 20.01 -8.91
CA SER A 60 -9.45 19.81 -8.67
C SER A 60 -10.07 18.64 -9.45
N THR A 61 -9.43 18.19 -10.52
CA THR A 61 -9.92 17.09 -11.37
C THR A 61 -9.21 15.76 -11.09
N ALA A 62 -8.27 15.73 -10.15
CA ALA A 62 -7.45 14.55 -9.86
C ALA A 62 -8.25 13.43 -9.19
N GLY A 63 -9.20 13.75 -8.31
CA GLY A 63 -9.95 12.76 -7.53
C GLY A 63 -10.53 11.61 -8.35
N PRO A 64 -11.37 11.85 -9.38
CA PRO A 64 -11.92 10.81 -10.23
C PRO A 64 -10.86 9.98 -10.98
N ILE A 65 -9.71 10.59 -11.31
CA ILE A 65 -8.61 9.89 -12.00
C ILE A 65 -7.87 8.97 -11.03
N ILE A 66 -7.64 9.44 -9.79
CA ILE A 66 -7.08 8.63 -8.70
C ILE A 66 -8.00 7.43 -8.42
N ALA A 67 -9.30 7.66 -8.29
CA ALA A 67 -10.29 6.60 -8.08
C ALA A 67 -10.25 5.54 -9.19
N LYS A 68 -10.14 5.97 -10.45
CA LYS A 68 -9.98 5.06 -11.59
C LYS A 68 -8.65 4.30 -11.53
N GLY A 69 -7.57 4.95 -11.11
CA GLY A 69 -6.26 4.32 -10.90
C GLY A 69 -6.34 3.21 -9.86
N ILE A 70 -7.00 3.47 -8.73
CA ILE A 70 -7.24 2.48 -7.65
C ILE A 70 -8.06 1.31 -8.18
N ALA A 71 -9.20 1.57 -8.82
CA ALA A 71 -10.05 0.51 -9.38
C ALA A 71 -9.33 -0.33 -10.44
N THR A 72 -8.44 0.29 -11.23
CA THR A 72 -7.64 -0.45 -12.22
C THR A 72 -6.59 -1.33 -11.55
N ALA A 73 -5.98 -0.86 -10.46
CA ALA A 73 -5.04 -1.64 -9.67
C ALA A 73 -5.72 -2.82 -8.96
N ASP A 74 -6.91 -2.59 -8.38
CA ASP A 74 -7.69 -3.62 -7.70
C ASP A 74 -8.19 -4.72 -8.66
N ALA A 75 -8.43 -4.38 -9.93
CA ALA A 75 -8.83 -5.34 -10.94
C ALA A 75 -7.67 -6.20 -11.48
N ASP A 76 -6.42 -5.92 -11.13
CA ASP A 76 -5.24 -6.66 -11.57
C ASP A 76 -4.96 -7.83 -10.60
N PRO A 77 -5.15 -9.09 -11.02
CA PRO A 77 -5.05 -10.24 -10.13
C PRO A 77 -3.64 -10.54 -9.62
N ASP A 78 -2.62 -9.92 -10.20
CA ASP A 78 -1.25 -10.11 -9.75
C ASP A 78 -0.90 -9.23 -8.54
N ILE A 79 -1.72 -8.22 -8.21
CA ILE A 79 -1.42 -7.25 -7.15
C ILE A 79 -1.91 -7.77 -5.79
N ASP A 80 -0.98 -7.87 -4.86
CA ASP A 80 -1.23 -8.33 -3.49
C ASP A 80 -1.60 -7.17 -2.54
N VAL A 81 -1.06 -5.97 -2.82
CA VAL A 81 -1.25 -4.75 -2.01
C VAL A 81 -1.17 -3.52 -2.91
N ILE A 82 -1.97 -2.52 -2.62
CA ILE A 82 -1.95 -1.22 -3.32
C ILE A 82 -1.44 -0.15 -2.37
N ILE A 83 -0.47 0.66 -2.82
CA ILE A 83 -0.04 1.87 -2.12
C ILE A 83 -0.57 3.08 -2.88
N VAL A 84 -1.42 3.86 -2.23
CA VAL A 84 -1.88 5.16 -2.75
C VAL A 84 -1.08 6.23 -2.06
N GLY A 85 -0.31 7.00 -2.81
CA GLY A 85 0.62 7.92 -2.19
C GLY A 85 0.81 9.24 -2.93
N ARG A 86 1.19 10.24 -2.13
CA ARG A 86 1.57 11.54 -2.63
C ARG A 86 2.73 12.11 -1.79
N GLY A 87 3.58 12.89 -2.44
CA GLY A 87 4.66 13.65 -1.77
C GLY A 87 4.16 14.86 -1.01
N GLY A 88 5.04 15.50 -0.26
CA GLY A 88 4.75 16.72 0.46
C GLY A 88 4.17 17.82 -0.44
N GLY A 89 3.42 18.72 0.16
CA GLY A 89 2.75 19.83 -0.48
C GLY A 89 1.80 20.52 0.48
N SER A 90 1.07 21.53 0.03
CA SER A 90 0.08 22.22 0.85
C SER A 90 -1.16 21.33 1.12
N MET A 91 -1.91 21.66 2.17
CA MET A 91 -3.21 21.01 2.45
C MET A 91 -4.18 21.12 1.27
N GLU A 92 -4.11 22.21 0.51
CA GLU A 92 -4.93 22.41 -0.69
C GLU A 92 -4.63 21.37 -1.78
N ASP A 93 -3.37 20.99 -1.91
CA ASP A 93 -2.96 19.95 -2.85
C ASP A 93 -3.44 18.54 -2.43
N LEU A 94 -3.63 18.30 -1.13
CA LEU A 94 -4.15 17.02 -0.61
C LEU A 94 -5.67 16.88 -0.82
N TRP A 95 -6.35 17.96 -1.19
CA TRP A 95 -7.81 17.99 -1.23
C TRP A 95 -8.43 16.95 -2.19
N CYS A 96 -7.73 16.60 -3.27
CA CYS A 96 -8.20 15.58 -4.20
C CYS A 96 -8.32 14.18 -3.57
N PHE A 97 -7.62 13.90 -2.46
CA PHE A 97 -7.74 12.65 -1.70
C PHE A 97 -8.92 12.66 -0.69
N ASN A 98 -9.60 13.80 -0.57
CA ASN A 98 -10.88 13.93 0.13
C ASN A 98 -12.07 13.80 -0.83
N ASP A 99 -11.83 13.54 -2.11
CA ASP A 99 -12.89 13.34 -3.10
C ASP A 99 -13.67 12.06 -2.77
N ARG A 100 -15.00 12.16 -2.83
CA ARG A 100 -15.89 11.03 -2.59
C ARG A 100 -15.58 9.83 -3.50
N ALA A 101 -15.23 10.07 -4.75
CA ALA A 101 -14.87 9.02 -5.68
C ALA A 101 -13.64 8.21 -5.22
N VAL A 102 -12.64 8.88 -4.61
CA VAL A 102 -11.45 8.21 -4.04
C VAL A 102 -11.86 7.36 -2.84
N VAL A 103 -12.65 7.92 -1.93
CA VAL A 103 -13.16 7.20 -0.75
C VAL A 103 -13.94 5.95 -1.15
N GLU A 104 -14.86 6.09 -2.12
CA GLU A 104 -15.66 4.97 -2.63
C GLU A 104 -14.80 3.92 -3.34
N ALA A 105 -13.77 4.33 -4.08
CA ALA A 105 -12.86 3.40 -4.75
C ALA A 105 -12.04 2.58 -3.75
N ILE A 106 -11.57 3.20 -2.66
CA ILE A 106 -10.85 2.49 -1.59
C ILE A 106 -11.79 1.56 -0.85
N TYR A 107 -12.98 2.05 -0.44
CA TYR A 107 -13.96 1.27 0.30
C TYR A 107 -14.43 0.00 -0.43
N ASN A 108 -14.56 0.06 -1.76
CA ASN A 108 -15.01 -1.07 -2.57
C ASN A 108 -13.86 -1.95 -3.08
N ALA A 109 -12.61 -1.62 -2.79
CA ALA A 109 -11.48 -2.43 -3.21
C ALA A 109 -11.43 -3.75 -2.42
N HIS A 110 -11.00 -4.82 -3.09
CA HIS A 110 -10.78 -6.15 -2.50
C HIS A 110 -9.33 -6.34 -2.11
N THR A 111 -8.43 -5.70 -2.84
CA THR A 111 -6.99 -5.68 -2.57
C THR A 111 -6.69 -4.72 -1.43
N PRO A 112 -5.96 -5.12 -0.38
CA PRO A 112 -5.61 -4.24 0.73
C PRO A 112 -4.92 -2.96 0.26
N ILE A 113 -5.32 -1.82 0.82
CA ILE A 113 -4.82 -0.50 0.44
C ILE A 113 -4.07 0.16 1.60
N ILE A 114 -2.84 0.60 1.32
CA ILE A 114 -2.06 1.44 2.21
C ILE A 114 -2.14 2.89 1.70
N SER A 115 -2.68 3.79 2.52
CA SER A 115 -2.60 5.23 2.25
C SER A 115 -1.26 5.80 2.74
N ALA A 116 -0.56 6.50 1.86
CA ALA A 116 0.66 7.26 2.14
C ALA A 116 0.51 8.69 1.61
N VAL A 117 -0.61 9.32 1.93
CA VAL A 117 -1.03 10.64 1.44
C VAL A 117 -0.73 11.73 2.44
N GLY A 118 -1.20 11.57 3.67
CA GLY A 118 -1.04 12.54 4.75
C GLY A 118 0.27 12.36 5.51
N HIS A 119 0.88 13.46 5.95
CA HIS A 119 1.97 13.46 6.92
C HIS A 119 1.45 13.21 8.34
N GLU A 120 2.33 13.18 9.36
CA GLU A 120 1.97 12.83 10.74
C GLU A 120 0.77 13.61 11.29
N THR A 121 0.63 14.88 10.93
CA THR A 121 -0.42 15.79 11.43
C THR A 121 -1.61 15.94 10.48
N ASP A 122 -1.44 15.61 9.21
CA ASP A 122 -2.42 15.89 8.16
C ASP A 122 -3.14 14.60 7.75
N TYR A 123 -4.43 14.51 8.06
CA TYR A 123 -5.26 13.38 7.71
C TYR A 123 -6.21 13.73 6.57
N THR A 124 -6.28 12.86 5.57
CA THR A 124 -7.28 12.93 4.51
C THR A 124 -8.36 11.85 4.70
N LEU A 125 -9.48 11.97 4.00
CA LEU A 125 -10.50 10.90 4.00
C LEU A 125 -9.94 9.58 3.45
N CYS A 126 -8.99 9.67 2.51
CA CYS A 126 -8.24 8.52 2.02
C CYS A 126 -7.55 7.75 3.17
N ASP A 127 -6.91 8.47 4.11
CA ASP A 127 -6.21 7.85 5.24
C ASP A 127 -7.16 7.16 6.23
N TYR A 128 -8.39 7.66 6.37
CA TYR A 128 -9.38 7.06 7.26
C TYR A 128 -10.03 5.81 6.68
N VAL A 129 -10.28 5.79 5.36
CA VAL A 129 -10.96 4.68 4.69
C VAL A 129 -10.00 3.55 4.31
N ALA A 130 -8.72 3.84 4.09
CA ALA A 130 -7.72 2.83 3.76
C ALA A 130 -7.58 1.78 4.87
N ASP A 131 -7.20 0.57 4.50
CA ASP A 131 -6.97 -0.53 5.43
C ASP A 131 -5.86 -0.20 6.42
N VAL A 132 -4.77 0.38 5.91
CA VAL A 132 -3.63 0.79 6.71
C VAL A 132 -3.16 2.18 6.27
N ARG A 133 -2.65 2.96 7.23
CA ARG A 133 -2.03 4.26 6.97
C ARG A 133 -0.52 4.21 7.18
N GLY A 134 0.24 4.61 6.18
CA GLY A 134 1.67 4.91 6.28
C GLY A 134 1.90 6.41 6.49
N ALA A 135 2.58 6.80 7.55
CA ALA A 135 2.88 8.22 7.81
C ALA A 135 3.77 8.86 6.74
N THR A 136 4.47 8.04 5.97
CA THR A 136 5.32 8.45 4.84
C THR A 136 5.29 7.38 3.75
N PRO A 137 5.65 7.71 2.50
CA PRO A 137 5.80 6.72 1.43
C PRO A 137 6.80 5.59 1.78
N SER A 138 7.88 5.93 2.46
CA SER A 138 8.86 4.96 2.96
C SER A 138 8.26 4.01 3.98
N HIS A 139 7.48 4.52 4.93
CA HIS A 139 6.79 3.70 5.92
C HIS A 139 5.73 2.78 5.28
N ALA A 140 5.00 3.27 4.27
CA ALA A 140 4.08 2.42 3.50
C ALA A 140 4.82 1.27 2.80
N ALA A 141 5.99 1.53 2.22
CA ALA A 141 6.83 0.52 1.60
C ALA A 141 7.34 -0.51 2.63
N GLU A 142 7.72 -0.06 3.83
CA GLU A 142 8.13 -0.95 4.93
C GLU A 142 7.02 -1.90 5.38
N MET A 143 5.79 -1.42 5.43
CA MET A 143 4.62 -2.23 5.78
C MET A 143 4.24 -3.22 4.69
N ALA A 144 4.39 -2.84 3.40
CA ALA A 144 4.02 -3.67 2.27
C ALA A 144 5.04 -4.76 1.94
N VAL A 145 6.33 -4.58 2.33
CA VAL A 145 7.43 -5.45 1.91
C VAL A 145 8.05 -6.19 3.08
N LEU A 146 7.90 -7.50 3.11
CA LEU A 146 8.60 -8.36 4.06
C LEU A 146 10.11 -8.38 3.75
N PRO A 147 11.00 -8.15 4.74
CA PRO A 147 12.44 -8.22 4.53
C PRO A 147 12.89 -9.60 4.02
N ILE A 148 13.77 -9.62 3.03
CA ILE A 148 14.33 -10.87 2.50
C ILE A 148 15.07 -11.68 3.58
N THR A 149 15.69 -11.00 4.54
CA THR A 149 16.38 -11.64 5.68
C THR A 149 15.42 -12.46 6.53
N THR A 150 14.18 -11.97 6.76
CA THR A 150 13.18 -12.73 7.51
C THR A 150 12.83 -14.05 6.81
N LEU A 151 12.75 -14.06 5.48
CA LEU A 151 12.53 -15.29 4.71
C LEU A 151 13.72 -16.24 4.78
N GLN A 152 14.94 -15.69 4.73
CA GLN A 152 16.17 -16.47 4.84
C GLN A 152 16.30 -17.13 6.22
N ASP A 153 16.01 -16.39 7.29
CA ASP A 153 16.04 -16.90 8.66
C ASP A 153 15.03 -18.05 8.84
N GLN A 154 13.81 -17.88 8.34
CA GLN A 154 12.78 -18.93 8.39
C GLN A 154 13.15 -20.19 7.58
N LEU A 155 13.80 -20.02 6.44
CA LEU A 155 14.29 -21.15 5.64
C LEU A 155 15.39 -21.90 6.38
N THR A 156 16.33 -21.19 6.99
CA THR A 156 17.42 -21.78 7.78
C THR A 156 16.87 -22.56 8.97
N GLU A 157 15.92 -21.99 9.71
CA GLU A 157 15.27 -22.67 10.84
C GLU A 157 14.57 -23.98 10.41
N LYS A 158 13.86 -23.95 9.28
CA LYS A 158 13.20 -25.14 8.74
C LYS A 158 14.19 -26.20 8.26
N GLU A 159 15.30 -25.78 7.66
CA GLU A 159 16.37 -26.68 7.22
C GLU A 159 17.03 -27.37 8.43
N GLU A 160 17.36 -26.63 9.47
CA GLU A 160 17.89 -27.16 10.72
C GLU A 160 16.94 -28.17 11.36
N TYR A 161 15.65 -27.81 11.44
CA TYR A 161 14.62 -28.72 11.97
C TYR A 161 14.54 -30.03 11.18
N LEU A 162 14.57 -29.96 9.85
CA LEU A 162 14.55 -31.15 8.99
C LEU A 162 15.81 -32.03 9.19
N HIS A 163 16.98 -31.41 9.31
CA HIS A 163 18.23 -32.14 9.59
C HIS A 163 18.19 -32.85 10.95
N GLU A 164 17.67 -32.19 11.97
CA GLU A 164 17.49 -32.83 13.29
C GLU A 164 16.49 -33.99 13.23
N TYR A 165 15.33 -33.76 12.60
CA TYR A 165 14.29 -34.78 12.44
C TYR A 165 14.83 -36.04 11.75
N ILE A 166 15.59 -35.88 10.66
CA ILE A 166 16.23 -37.00 9.95
C ILE A 166 17.22 -37.72 10.83
N ARG A 167 18.03 -37.01 11.60
CA ARG A 167 19.07 -37.60 12.51
C ARG A 167 18.45 -38.43 13.62
N TYR A 168 17.26 -38.06 14.11
CA TYR A 168 16.62 -38.80 15.20
C TYR A 168 15.65 -39.89 14.73
N THR A 169 15.32 -39.91 13.45
CA THR A 169 14.33 -40.87 12.90
C THR A 169 15.00 -42.03 12.10
N LEU A 170 16.22 -41.84 11.66
CA LEU A 170 17.07 -42.84 10.99
C LEU A 170 18.16 -43.36 11.91
#